data_01126741993ad53aa39040a058c2662c
#
_entry.id   01126741993ad53aa39040a058c2662c
#
_cell.length_a   1.000
_cell.length_b   1.000
_cell.length_c   1.000
_cell.angle_alpha   90.00
_cell.angle_beta   90.00
_cell.angle_gamma   90.00
#
_symmetry.space_group_name_H-M   'P 1'
#
loop_
_entity.id
_entity.type
_entity.pdbx_description
1 polymer ?
#
loop_
_entity_poly.entity_id
_entity_poly.type
_entity_poly.pdbx_seq_one_letter_code
_entity_poly.pdbx_strand_id
1 'polypeptide(L)'
;GQQKMISIKKHFGTNDKKYLYLSGWMIAALRSDFGPLPDQSMHEKTSVAGLIEELYTFLRQADARELGGLFRELDAAEGDAKADVQNKIDSFETHVVPIIADIDAGFGNAEATYLMAKQMIEAGACCIQIENQVSDEKQCGHQDGKVTVPHADFLAKINAVRYAFLELGVDDGVIVARTDSLGAGLTKQIAVTREKGDLGDQYNSFLDVEEVSNNDMNHGDVLINQDGKLVRPKRLPSNLYRFKDGTGEARCILDSITSLQNGADLIWIETEKPHIDQIGSMMKEIKKVIPNAKLVYNNSPSFNWTLNFRQQVYDAWEGEGKDLSNYDRADLMNESYDNSDLSIEADDKIRTFQADTAREAGIFHHLITLPTYHTAALSTDNLAKEYFGDQGM
;
A
#
# COMPACT_ATOMS: atom_id res chain seq x y z
N GLY A 1 -19.20 -0.04 9.64
CA GLY A 1 -19.26 0.23 8.21
C GLY A 1 -20.22 1.34 7.82
N GLN A 2 -21.53 1.10 7.79
CA GLN A 2 -22.56 2.01 7.26
C GLN A 2 -22.48 3.44 7.82
N GLN A 3 -22.45 3.60 9.15
CA GLN A 3 -22.43 4.93 9.78
C GLN A 3 -21.15 5.72 9.45
N LYS A 4 -20.02 5.05 9.34
CA LYS A 4 -18.76 5.71 8.94
C LYS A 4 -18.86 6.24 7.51
N MET A 5 -19.42 5.47 6.59
CA MET A 5 -19.59 5.90 5.19
C MET A 5 -20.57 7.06 5.04
N ILE A 6 -21.69 7.04 5.79
CA ILE A 6 -22.63 8.16 5.83
C ILE A 6 -21.93 9.43 6.34
N SER A 7 -21.13 9.31 7.40
CA SER A 7 -20.37 10.42 7.94
C SER A 7 -19.32 10.95 6.96
N ILE A 8 -18.58 10.05 6.29
CA ILE A 8 -17.58 10.42 5.28
C ILE A 8 -18.25 11.16 4.13
N LYS A 9 -19.34 10.60 3.56
CA LYS A 9 -20.09 11.22 2.46
C LYS A 9 -20.57 12.63 2.84
N LYS A 10 -21.04 12.83 4.08
CA LYS A 10 -21.51 14.13 4.56
C LYS A 10 -20.43 15.21 4.61
N HIS A 11 -19.20 14.85 4.90
CA HIS A 11 -18.09 15.79 5.13
C HIS A 11 -17.11 15.91 3.95
N PHE A 12 -17.01 14.90 3.12
CA PHE A 12 -16.27 14.99 1.86
C PHE A 12 -17.22 15.51 0.78
N GLY A 13 -16.79 16.49 0.02
CA GLY A 13 -17.60 17.08 -1.07
C GLY A 13 -17.99 16.05 -2.14
N THR A 14 -18.98 16.41 -2.95
CA THR A 14 -19.49 15.58 -4.06
C THR A 14 -18.44 15.35 -5.17
N ASN A 15 -17.47 16.26 -5.29
CA ASN A 15 -16.43 16.20 -6.34
C ASN A 15 -15.21 15.34 -5.97
N ASP A 16 -15.14 14.86 -4.71
CA ASP A 16 -14.01 14.08 -4.25
C ASP A 16 -14.17 12.62 -4.66
N LYS A 17 -13.16 12.07 -5.32
CA LYS A 17 -13.10 10.64 -5.62
C LYS A 17 -12.78 9.89 -4.34
N LYS A 18 -13.69 9.00 -3.94
CA LYS A 18 -13.61 8.21 -2.72
C LYS A 18 -13.40 6.75 -3.04
N TYR A 19 -12.60 6.09 -2.23
CA TYR A 19 -12.34 4.65 -2.32
C TYR A 19 -12.37 4.04 -0.94
N LEU A 20 -12.70 2.77 -0.85
CA LEU A 20 -12.41 1.97 0.35
C LEU A 20 -11.18 1.13 0.06
N TYR A 21 -10.18 1.25 0.91
CA TYR A 21 -9.04 0.34 0.91
C TYR A 21 -9.24 -0.70 2.01
N LEU A 22 -9.27 -1.96 1.59
CA LEU A 22 -9.38 -3.10 2.47
C LEU A 22 -7.98 -3.70 2.68
N SER A 23 -7.36 -3.30 3.78
CA SER A 23 -5.99 -3.65 4.12
C SER A 23 -5.86 -5.09 4.63
N GLY A 24 -4.86 -5.84 4.16
CA GLY A 24 -4.48 -7.16 4.69
C GLY A 24 -4.16 -7.11 6.19
N TRP A 25 -3.48 -6.06 6.67
CA TRP A 25 -3.24 -5.82 8.09
C TRP A 25 -4.54 -5.79 8.91
N MET A 26 -5.55 -5.06 8.41
CA MET A 26 -6.84 -4.96 9.09
C MET A 26 -7.53 -6.31 9.19
N ILE A 27 -7.44 -7.11 8.14
CA ILE A 27 -8.05 -8.45 8.10
C ILE A 27 -7.34 -9.38 9.06
N ALA A 28 -6.02 -9.41 9.06
CA ALA A 28 -5.23 -10.21 9.99
C ALA A 28 -5.55 -9.88 11.45
N ALA A 29 -5.75 -8.59 11.76
CA ALA A 29 -6.05 -8.11 13.11
C ALA A 29 -7.49 -8.38 13.56
N LEU A 30 -8.48 -8.42 12.65
CA LEU A 30 -9.90 -8.38 13.01
C LEU A 30 -10.73 -9.60 12.55
N ARG A 31 -10.24 -10.39 11.61
CA ARG A 31 -11.05 -11.42 10.92
C ARG A 31 -10.48 -12.83 10.97
N SER A 32 -9.33 -13.05 11.59
CA SER A 32 -8.84 -14.40 11.79
C SER A 32 -9.68 -15.15 12.82
N ASP A 33 -10.04 -16.40 12.52
CA ASP A 33 -10.72 -17.29 13.45
C ASP A 33 -9.83 -17.68 14.65
N PHE A 34 -8.51 -17.46 14.53
CA PHE A 34 -7.54 -17.73 15.61
C PHE A 34 -7.29 -16.52 16.53
N GLY A 35 -8.05 -15.44 16.37
CA GLY A 35 -7.86 -14.18 17.07
C GLY A 35 -6.95 -13.21 16.28
N PRO A 36 -6.61 -12.05 16.85
CA PRO A 36 -5.77 -11.07 16.19
C PRO A 36 -4.40 -11.66 15.81
N LEU A 37 -4.06 -11.59 14.54
CA LEU A 37 -2.79 -12.05 14.00
C LEU A 37 -1.96 -10.85 13.50
N PRO A 38 -0.62 -10.99 13.45
CA PRO A 38 0.23 -9.99 12.82
C PRO A 38 0.00 -9.94 11.30
N ASP A 39 0.46 -8.88 10.67
CA ASP A 39 0.37 -8.65 9.21
C ASP A 39 1.33 -9.56 8.43
N GLN A 40 1.03 -10.85 8.42
CA GLN A 40 1.84 -11.92 7.81
C GLN A 40 1.01 -12.87 6.94
N SER A 41 -0.13 -12.44 6.44
CA SER A 41 -1.07 -13.27 5.64
C SER A 41 -1.54 -14.57 6.34
N MET A 42 -1.44 -14.63 7.66
CA MET A 42 -1.83 -15.80 8.46
C MET A 42 -3.30 -15.74 8.88
N HIS A 43 -4.18 -15.49 7.93
CA HIS A 43 -5.63 -15.53 8.12
C HIS A 43 -6.27 -16.42 7.05
N GLU A 44 -7.54 -16.74 7.25
CA GLU A 44 -8.29 -17.56 6.30
C GLU A 44 -8.41 -16.82 4.96
N LYS A 45 -8.05 -17.51 3.88
CA LYS A 45 -8.00 -16.91 2.53
C LYS A 45 -9.32 -16.28 2.09
N THR A 46 -10.45 -16.83 2.55
CA THR A 46 -11.79 -16.32 2.23
C THR A 46 -12.22 -15.09 3.02
N SER A 47 -11.46 -14.70 4.06
CA SER A 47 -11.82 -13.58 4.93
C SER A 47 -11.89 -12.27 4.19
N VAL A 48 -11.03 -12.04 3.20
CA VAL A 48 -11.00 -10.81 2.39
C VAL A 48 -12.27 -10.71 1.55
N ALA A 49 -12.60 -11.75 0.80
CA ALA A 49 -13.80 -11.79 -0.03
C ALA A 49 -15.08 -11.63 0.80
N GLY A 50 -15.18 -12.31 1.94
CA GLY A 50 -16.31 -12.18 2.86
C GLY A 50 -16.47 -10.76 3.42
N LEU A 51 -15.38 -10.07 3.72
CA LEU A 51 -15.45 -8.68 4.19
C LEU A 51 -15.81 -7.69 3.06
N ILE A 52 -15.38 -7.93 1.84
CA ILE A 52 -15.78 -7.15 0.67
C ILE A 52 -17.31 -7.23 0.48
N GLU A 53 -17.86 -8.43 0.50
CA GLU A 53 -19.30 -8.68 0.37
C GLU A 53 -20.10 -7.99 1.50
N GLU A 54 -19.62 -8.09 2.74
CA GLU A 54 -20.21 -7.40 3.90
C GLU A 54 -20.21 -5.88 3.70
N LEU A 55 -19.08 -5.29 3.32
CA LEU A 55 -18.95 -3.85 3.07
C LEU A 55 -19.88 -3.39 1.95
N TYR A 56 -19.89 -4.08 0.83
CA TYR A 56 -20.75 -3.79 -0.29
C TYR A 56 -22.24 -3.81 0.09
N THR A 57 -22.64 -4.82 0.87
CA THR A 57 -24.01 -4.93 1.41
C THR A 57 -24.36 -3.73 2.29
N PHE A 58 -23.45 -3.31 3.18
CA PHE A 58 -23.70 -2.14 4.05
C PHE A 58 -23.81 -0.83 3.27
N LEU A 59 -23.03 -0.65 2.21
CA LEU A 59 -23.10 0.54 1.36
C LEU A 59 -24.45 0.61 0.62
N ARG A 60 -24.91 -0.49 0.07
CA ARG A 60 -26.24 -0.58 -0.56
C ARG A 60 -27.38 -0.36 0.42
N GLN A 61 -27.25 -0.86 1.66
CA GLN A 61 -28.25 -0.59 2.70
C GLN A 61 -28.30 0.90 3.09
N ALA A 62 -27.15 1.59 3.05
CA ALA A 62 -27.13 3.03 3.27
C ALA A 62 -27.94 3.78 2.18
N ASP A 63 -27.73 3.42 0.92
CA ASP A 63 -28.51 3.97 -0.21
C ASP A 63 -30.00 3.69 -0.07
N ALA A 64 -30.37 2.45 0.18
CA ALA A 64 -31.77 2.08 0.33
C ALA A 64 -32.47 2.85 1.47
N ARG A 65 -31.75 3.10 2.56
CA ARG A 65 -32.30 3.87 3.70
C ARG A 65 -32.47 5.34 3.37
N GLU A 66 -31.50 5.98 2.75
CA GLU A 66 -31.55 7.39 2.40
C GLU A 66 -32.58 7.65 1.30
N LEU A 67 -32.54 6.89 0.20
CA LEU A 67 -33.52 6.98 -0.87
C LEU A 67 -34.95 6.67 -0.39
N GLY A 68 -35.12 5.63 0.44
CA GLY A 68 -36.41 5.32 1.02
C GLY A 68 -36.96 6.45 1.93
N GLY A 69 -36.10 7.24 2.55
CA GLY A 69 -36.45 8.48 3.24
C GLY A 69 -36.96 9.53 2.26
N LEU A 70 -36.17 9.81 1.22
CA LEU A 70 -36.52 10.81 0.21
C LEU A 70 -37.82 10.47 -0.54
N PHE A 71 -38.06 9.22 -0.88
CA PHE A 71 -39.32 8.80 -1.50
C PHE A 71 -40.54 9.00 -0.59
N ARG A 72 -40.42 8.74 0.73
CA ARG A 72 -41.49 9.06 1.71
C ARG A 72 -41.72 10.56 1.85
N GLU A 73 -40.66 11.36 1.82
CA GLU A 73 -40.77 12.82 1.80
C GLU A 73 -41.47 13.31 0.53
N LEU A 74 -41.13 12.73 -0.64
CA LEU A 74 -41.74 13.03 -1.93
C LEU A 74 -43.26 12.75 -1.94
N ASP A 75 -43.68 11.62 -1.36
CA ASP A 75 -45.07 11.21 -1.27
C ASP A 75 -45.89 12.17 -0.36
N ALA A 76 -45.23 12.75 0.64
CA ALA A 76 -45.84 13.67 1.59
C ALA A 76 -45.78 15.16 1.15
N ALA A 77 -44.93 15.49 0.17
CA ALA A 77 -44.67 16.86 -0.26
C ALA A 77 -45.67 17.33 -1.32
N GLU A 78 -46.01 18.64 -1.27
CA GLU A 78 -46.87 19.30 -2.27
C GLU A 78 -46.16 20.56 -2.80
N GLY A 79 -46.62 21.04 -3.99
CA GLY A 79 -46.13 22.28 -4.61
C GLY A 79 -44.64 22.30 -4.83
N ASP A 80 -43.97 23.41 -4.49
CA ASP A 80 -42.50 23.61 -4.70
C ASP A 80 -41.68 22.65 -3.86
N ALA A 81 -42.13 22.25 -2.67
CA ALA A 81 -41.45 21.29 -1.82
C ALA A 81 -41.31 19.92 -2.51
N LYS A 82 -42.28 19.52 -3.32
CA LYS A 82 -42.23 18.28 -4.09
C LYS A 82 -41.13 18.30 -5.15
N ALA A 83 -40.99 19.44 -5.83
CA ALA A 83 -39.91 19.63 -6.82
C ALA A 83 -38.52 19.60 -6.16
N ASP A 84 -38.38 20.21 -4.96
CA ASP A 84 -37.12 20.18 -4.23
C ASP A 84 -36.72 18.78 -3.78
N VAL A 85 -37.64 17.95 -3.33
CA VAL A 85 -37.38 16.56 -2.95
C VAL A 85 -37.06 15.72 -4.19
N GLN A 86 -37.78 15.94 -5.31
CA GLN A 86 -37.45 15.26 -6.57
C GLN A 86 -36.04 15.59 -7.02
N ASN A 87 -35.61 16.85 -6.95
CA ASN A 87 -34.24 17.24 -7.28
C ASN A 87 -33.21 16.56 -6.40
N LYS A 88 -33.50 16.35 -5.09
CA LYS A 88 -32.61 15.58 -4.19
C LYS A 88 -32.51 14.11 -4.60
N ILE A 89 -33.59 13.51 -5.08
CA ILE A 89 -33.60 12.14 -5.58
C ILE A 89 -32.81 12.04 -6.89
N ASP A 90 -33.04 12.95 -7.82
CA ASP A 90 -32.41 12.96 -9.14
C ASP A 90 -30.88 13.24 -9.06
N SER A 91 -30.47 14.00 -8.05
CA SER A 91 -29.05 14.28 -7.76
C SER A 91 -28.43 13.37 -6.69
N PHE A 92 -29.12 12.28 -6.34
CA PHE A 92 -28.64 11.39 -5.29
C PHE A 92 -27.30 10.75 -5.64
N GLU A 93 -26.31 10.92 -4.79
CA GLU A 93 -25.05 10.21 -4.88
C GLU A 93 -25.07 8.91 -4.06
N THR A 94 -24.70 7.82 -4.69
CA THR A 94 -24.59 6.51 -4.03
C THR A 94 -23.52 6.51 -2.93
N HIS A 95 -23.72 5.69 -1.89
CA HIS A 95 -22.70 5.36 -0.91
C HIS A 95 -21.76 4.25 -1.41
N VAL A 96 -22.13 3.57 -2.50
CA VAL A 96 -21.29 2.55 -3.11
C VAL A 96 -20.11 3.24 -3.78
N VAL A 97 -18.93 2.95 -3.27
CA VAL A 97 -17.64 3.46 -3.79
C VAL A 97 -16.76 2.29 -4.19
N PRO A 98 -15.79 2.51 -5.09
CA PRO A 98 -14.85 1.46 -5.47
C PRO A 98 -14.13 0.87 -4.25
N ILE A 99 -13.98 -0.46 -4.22
CA ILE A 99 -13.26 -1.20 -3.19
C ILE A 99 -11.94 -1.69 -3.76
N ILE A 100 -10.84 -1.24 -3.17
CA ILE A 100 -9.49 -1.72 -3.42
C ILE A 100 -9.22 -2.83 -2.41
N ALA A 101 -9.04 -4.06 -2.86
CA ALA A 101 -8.78 -5.21 -2.01
C ALA A 101 -7.29 -5.57 -2.02
N ASP A 102 -6.75 -5.75 -0.84
CA ASP A 102 -5.39 -6.24 -0.63
C ASP A 102 -5.38 -7.77 -0.69
N ILE A 103 -4.66 -8.32 -1.66
CA ILE A 103 -4.44 -9.76 -1.81
C ILE A 103 -3.09 -10.20 -1.22
N ASP A 104 -2.47 -9.32 -0.42
CA ASP A 104 -1.11 -9.55 0.10
C ASP A 104 -0.15 -9.99 -1.04
N ALA A 105 0.63 -11.05 -0.84
CA ALA A 105 1.51 -11.62 -1.86
C ALA A 105 0.83 -12.70 -2.73
N GLY A 106 -0.51 -12.78 -2.74
CA GLY A 106 -1.28 -13.69 -3.58
C GLY A 106 -1.58 -15.06 -2.96
N PHE A 107 -1.28 -15.28 -1.68
CA PHE A 107 -1.55 -16.52 -0.92
C PHE A 107 -0.99 -17.80 -1.53
N GLY A 108 0.06 -17.72 -2.34
CA GLY A 108 0.73 -18.85 -2.97
C GLY A 108 1.32 -18.49 -4.34
N ASN A 109 1.18 -19.41 -5.30
CA ASN A 109 1.61 -19.23 -6.69
C ASN A 109 0.55 -18.48 -7.54
N ALA A 110 0.78 -18.38 -8.84
CA ALA A 110 -0.13 -17.68 -9.75
C ALA A 110 -1.55 -18.29 -9.77
N GLU A 111 -1.68 -19.61 -9.68
CA GLU A 111 -2.99 -20.29 -9.65
C GLU A 111 -3.77 -19.96 -8.37
N ALA A 112 -3.10 -19.96 -7.21
CA ALA A 112 -3.70 -19.54 -5.95
C ALA A 112 -4.13 -18.06 -6.02
N THR A 113 -3.28 -17.20 -6.56
CA THR A 113 -3.57 -15.79 -6.77
C THR A 113 -4.79 -15.58 -7.67
N TYR A 114 -4.90 -16.33 -8.77
CA TYR A 114 -6.07 -16.29 -9.66
C TYR A 114 -7.36 -16.62 -8.92
N LEU A 115 -7.39 -17.74 -8.18
CA LEU A 115 -8.58 -18.17 -7.44
C LEU A 115 -9.01 -17.13 -6.39
N MET A 116 -8.05 -16.56 -5.68
CA MET A 116 -8.33 -15.54 -4.67
C MET A 116 -8.82 -14.23 -5.29
N ALA A 117 -8.15 -13.76 -6.35
CA ALA A 117 -8.57 -12.56 -7.07
C ALA A 117 -9.99 -12.71 -7.61
N LYS A 118 -10.31 -13.87 -8.22
CA LYS A 118 -11.65 -14.17 -8.72
C LYS A 118 -12.71 -14.04 -7.63
N GLN A 119 -12.50 -14.67 -6.46
CA GLN A 119 -13.44 -14.55 -5.34
C GLN A 119 -13.61 -13.11 -4.84
N MET A 120 -12.53 -12.34 -4.79
CA MET A 120 -12.59 -10.93 -4.36
C MET A 120 -13.35 -10.06 -5.37
N ILE A 121 -13.16 -10.29 -6.67
CA ILE A 121 -13.86 -9.58 -7.74
C ILE A 121 -15.36 -9.94 -7.73
N GLU A 122 -15.70 -11.22 -7.60
CA GLU A 122 -17.09 -11.69 -7.46
C GLU A 122 -17.78 -11.08 -6.23
N ALA A 123 -17.05 -10.87 -5.14
CA ALA A 123 -17.54 -10.21 -3.93
C ALA A 123 -17.74 -8.69 -4.09
N GLY A 124 -17.19 -8.06 -5.14
CA GLY A 124 -17.38 -6.65 -5.46
C GLY A 124 -16.11 -5.79 -5.46
N ALA A 125 -14.91 -6.37 -5.37
CA ALA A 125 -13.68 -5.61 -5.56
C ALA A 125 -13.54 -5.16 -7.02
N CYS A 126 -13.22 -3.89 -7.23
CA CYS A 126 -12.92 -3.33 -8.54
C CYS A 126 -11.44 -3.06 -8.76
N CYS A 127 -10.65 -3.16 -7.70
CA CYS A 127 -9.21 -3.00 -7.73
C CYS A 127 -8.57 -4.03 -6.80
N ILE A 128 -7.51 -4.69 -7.29
CA ILE A 128 -6.70 -5.64 -6.52
C ILE A 128 -5.31 -5.05 -6.36
N GLN A 129 -4.85 -4.96 -5.12
CA GLN A 129 -3.47 -4.62 -4.80
C GLN A 129 -2.72 -5.91 -4.46
N ILE A 130 -1.55 -6.10 -5.08
CA ILE A 130 -0.70 -7.27 -4.88
C ILE A 130 0.76 -6.85 -4.72
N GLU A 131 1.50 -7.53 -3.84
CA GLU A 131 2.90 -7.22 -3.55
C GLU A 131 3.86 -8.34 -3.94
N ASN A 132 5.15 -7.98 -4.12
CA ASN A 132 6.19 -8.88 -4.59
C ASN A 132 6.88 -9.69 -3.48
N GLN A 133 6.30 -9.77 -2.29
CA GLN A 133 6.83 -10.63 -1.23
C GLN A 133 6.53 -12.11 -1.49
N VAL A 134 7.28 -12.99 -0.83
CA VAL A 134 6.99 -14.43 -0.79
C VAL A 134 5.76 -14.67 0.10
N SER A 135 4.76 -15.38 -0.40
CA SER A 135 3.45 -15.51 0.27
C SER A 135 3.51 -16.17 1.64
N ASP A 136 4.36 -17.16 1.83
CA ASP A 136 4.53 -17.90 3.09
C ASP A 136 5.54 -17.27 4.06
N GLU A 137 6.19 -16.18 3.64
CA GLU A 137 7.16 -15.43 4.44
C GLU A 137 6.83 -13.92 4.47
N LYS A 138 5.60 -13.57 4.11
CA LYS A 138 5.10 -12.18 4.05
C LYS A 138 5.18 -11.52 5.42
N GLN A 139 5.66 -10.29 5.43
CA GLN A 139 5.73 -9.44 6.61
C GLN A 139 5.14 -8.05 6.34
N CYS A 140 4.82 -7.33 7.41
CA CYS A 140 4.42 -5.93 7.31
C CYS A 140 5.48 -5.11 6.55
N GLY A 141 5.05 -4.22 5.66
CA GLY A 141 5.92 -3.42 4.81
C GLY A 141 6.98 -2.60 5.54
N HIS A 142 6.76 -2.30 6.82
CA HIS A 142 7.66 -1.53 7.67
C HIS A 142 8.63 -2.38 8.51
N GLN A 143 8.55 -3.71 8.38
CA GLN A 143 9.44 -4.63 9.10
C GLN A 143 10.67 -4.98 8.26
N ASP A 144 11.77 -5.25 8.96
CA ASP A 144 12.98 -5.80 8.37
C ASP A 144 12.81 -7.29 8.03
N GLY A 145 13.71 -7.80 7.17
CA GLY A 145 13.75 -9.22 6.85
C GLY A 145 12.72 -9.66 5.81
N LYS A 146 12.11 -8.72 5.08
CA LYS A 146 11.21 -9.04 3.97
C LYS A 146 11.93 -9.82 2.87
N VAL A 147 11.23 -10.79 2.31
CA VAL A 147 11.71 -11.69 1.27
C VAL A 147 10.90 -11.48 0.00
N THR A 148 11.56 -11.15 -1.12
CA THR A 148 10.88 -10.92 -2.39
C THR A 148 11.01 -12.12 -3.34
N VAL A 149 10.09 -12.20 -4.31
CA VAL A 149 10.13 -13.17 -5.40
C VAL A 149 10.80 -12.57 -6.65
N PRO A 150 11.36 -13.40 -7.56
CA PRO A 150 11.82 -12.93 -8.87
C PRO A 150 10.69 -12.31 -9.70
N HIS A 151 11.06 -11.41 -10.63
CA HIS A 151 10.12 -10.74 -11.52
C HIS A 151 9.17 -11.71 -12.24
N ALA A 152 9.68 -12.81 -12.78
CA ALA A 152 8.85 -13.77 -13.52
C ALA A 152 7.69 -14.30 -12.67
N ASP A 153 7.92 -14.59 -11.39
CA ASP A 153 6.91 -15.10 -10.48
C ASP A 153 5.91 -13.99 -10.13
N PHE A 154 6.38 -12.77 -9.89
CA PHE A 154 5.50 -11.65 -9.60
C PHE A 154 4.63 -11.26 -10.79
N LEU A 155 5.22 -11.20 -12.00
CA LEU A 155 4.48 -10.93 -13.23
C LEU A 155 3.45 -12.03 -13.54
N ALA A 156 3.76 -13.30 -13.26
CA ALA A 156 2.78 -14.39 -13.38
C ALA A 156 1.56 -14.17 -12.46
N LYS A 157 1.77 -13.66 -11.24
CA LYS A 157 0.68 -13.31 -10.32
C LYS A 157 -0.12 -12.10 -10.80
N ILE A 158 0.52 -11.04 -11.30
CA ILE A 158 -0.15 -9.88 -11.91
C ILE A 158 -1.04 -10.32 -13.07
N ASN A 159 -0.50 -11.18 -13.94
CA ASN A 159 -1.26 -11.74 -15.07
C ASN A 159 -2.42 -12.62 -14.61
N ALA A 160 -2.27 -13.37 -13.51
CA ALA A 160 -3.34 -14.16 -12.92
C ALA A 160 -4.51 -13.28 -12.43
N VAL A 161 -4.20 -12.14 -11.79
CA VAL A 161 -5.22 -11.15 -11.40
C VAL A 161 -5.91 -10.54 -12.62
N ARG A 162 -5.13 -10.15 -13.65
CA ARG A 162 -5.70 -9.61 -14.91
C ARG A 162 -6.61 -10.63 -15.59
N TYR A 163 -6.20 -11.89 -15.62
CA TYR A 163 -7.01 -12.96 -16.18
C TYR A 163 -8.34 -13.15 -15.43
N ALA A 164 -8.32 -13.07 -14.09
CA ALA A 164 -9.54 -13.14 -13.29
C ALA A 164 -10.53 -12.01 -13.63
N PHE A 165 -10.06 -10.78 -13.80
CA PHE A 165 -10.89 -9.66 -14.25
C PHE A 165 -11.49 -9.91 -15.63
N LEU A 166 -10.68 -10.33 -16.61
CA LEU A 166 -11.13 -10.59 -17.98
C LEU A 166 -12.14 -11.73 -18.06
N GLU A 167 -11.91 -12.84 -17.33
CA GLU A 167 -12.84 -13.97 -17.28
C GLU A 167 -14.21 -13.59 -16.73
N LEU A 168 -14.26 -12.68 -15.76
CA LEU A 168 -15.49 -12.19 -15.15
C LEU A 168 -16.14 -11.04 -15.96
N GLY A 169 -15.56 -10.64 -17.09
CA GLY A 169 -16.07 -9.56 -17.92
C GLY A 169 -15.91 -8.17 -17.29
N VAL A 170 -14.93 -7.98 -16.41
CA VAL A 170 -14.61 -6.70 -15.78
C VAL A 170 -13.42 -6.08 -16.49
N ASP A 171 -13.71 -5.39 -17.61
CA ASP A 171 -12.67 -4.86 -18.49
C ASP A 171 -11.92 -3.66 -17.90
N ASP A 172 -12.53 -2.94 -16.97
CA ASP A 172 -12.00 -1.76 -16.29
C ASP A 172 -11.42 -2.05 -14.88
N GLY A 173 -11.23 -3.33 -14.55
CA GLY A 173 -10.60 -3.76 -13.31
C GLY A 173 -9.16 -3.25 -13.17
N VAL A 174 -8.82 -2.68 -12.01
CA VAL A 174 -7.54 -2.02 -11.74
C VAL A 174 -6.62 -2.94 -10.95
N ILE A 175 -5.34 -2.97 -11.32
CA ILE A 175 -4.28 -3.69 -10.59
C ILE A 175 -3.26 -2.69 -10.07
N VAL A 176 -3.05 -2.69 -8.74
CA VAL A 176 -1.98 -1.97 -8.07
C VAL A 176 -0.86 -2.96 -7.75
N ALA A 177 0.29 -2.83 -8.42
CA ALA A 177 1.47 -3.63 -8.13
C ALA A 177 2.33 -2.92 -7.07
N ARG A 178 2.44 -3.52 -5.88
CA ARG A 178 3.28 -3.02 -4.81
C ARG A 178 4.65 -3.67 -4.86
N THR A 179 5.70 -2.87 -4.71
CA THR A 179 7.05 -3.36 -4.49
C THR A 179 7.53 -3.06 -3.07
N ASP A 180 8.02 -4.08 -2.40
CA ASP A 180 8.67 -4.01 -1.09
C ASP A 180 10.20 -3.99 -1.19
N SER A 181 10.75 -3.93 -2.40
CA SER A 181 12.18 -4.06 -2.66
C SER A 181 13.04 -2.98 -2.02
N LEU A 182 12.47 -1.82 -1.65
CA LEU A 182 13.21 -0.75 -0.97
C LEU A 182 13.82 -1.25 0.35
N GLY A 183 13.00 -1.89 1.20
CA GLY A 183 13.41 -2.43 2.48
C GLY A 183 13.67 -3.94 2.50
N ALA A 184 13.47 -4.65 1.37
CA ALA A 184 13.68 -6.10 1.30
C ALA A 184 15.14 -6.43 0.95
N GLY A 185 15.86 -7.01 1.89
CA GLY A 185 17.26 -7.44 1.69
C GLY A 185 17.42 -8.88 1.18
N LEU A 186 16.34 -9.64 1.07
CA LEU A 186 16.38 -11.09 0.86
C LEU A 186 15.49 -11.53 -0.32
N THR A 187 15.88 -12.67 -0.93
CA THR A 187 15.02 -13.40 -1.88
C THR A 187 15.11 -14.90 -1.65
N LYS A 188 14.02 -15.61 -1.95
CA LYS A 188 13.93 -17.07 -1.78
C LYS A 188 14.60 -17.83 -2.92
N GLN A 189 14.68 -17.25 -4.11
CA GLN A 189 15.16 -17.93 -5.29
C GLN A 189 15.92 -17.00 -6.24
N ILE A 190 16.74 -17.62 -7.08
CA ILE A 190 17.45 -16.98 -8.17
C ILE A 190 16.54 -16.97 -9.39
N ALA A 191 16.53 -15.85 -10.12
CA ALA A 191 15.75 -15.78 -11.35
C ALA A 191 16.38 -16.65 -12.46
N VAL A 192 15.51 -17.29 -13.22
CA VAL A 192 15.93 -18.01 -14.43
C VAL A 192 16.30 -17.00 -15.51
N THR A 193 17.50 -17.14 -16.08
CA THR A 193 17.95 -16.34 -17.23
C THR A 193 18.03 -17.21 -18.46
N ARG A 194 17.68 -16.66 -19.60
CA ARG A 194 17.81 -17.31 -20.91
C ARG A 194 18.90 -16.66 -21.75
N GLU A 195 19.05 -15.35 -21.59
CA GLU A 195 20.05 -14.57 -22.32
C GLU A 195 20.52 -13.39 -21.46
N LYS A 196 21.70 -12.87 -21.81
CA LYS A 196 22.27 -11.71 -21.13
C LYS A 196 21.35 -10.49 -21.28
N GLY A 197 21.04 -9.84 -20.16
CA GLY A 197 20.24 -8.63 -20.11
C GLY A 197 18.73 -8.87 -20.10
N ASP A 198 18.27 -10.12 -20.07
CA ASP A 198 16.86 -10.40 -19.80
C ASP A 198 16.46 -10.02 -18.36
N LEU A 199 15.17 -10.08 -18.03
CA LEU A 199 14.69 -9.70 -16.70
C LEU A 199 15.32 -10.53 -15.58
N GLY A 200 15.59 -11.82 -15.82
CA GLY A 200 16.24 -12.67 -14.85
C GLY A 200 17.69 -12.26 -14.61
N ASP A 201 18.42 -11.94 -15.68
CA ASP A 201 19.80 -11.45 -15.59
C ASP A 201 19.87 -10.10 -14.85
N GLN A 202 18.96 -9.18 -15.17
CA GLN A 202 18.84 -7.90 -14.45
C GLN A 202 18.55 -8.09 -12.96
N TYR A 203 17.60 -8.97 -12.60
CA TYR A 203 17.29 -9.31 -11.23
C TYR A 203 18.49 -9.91 -10.50
N ASN A 204 19.15 -10.89 -11.11
CA ASN A 204 20.31 -11.57 -10.53
C ASN A 204 21.51 -10.64 -10.35
N SER A 205 21.63 -9.56 -11.13
CA SER A 205 22.71 -8.58 -10.99
C SER A 205 22.73 -7.88 -9.63
N PHE A 206 21.59 -7.84 -8.94
CA PHE A 206 21.48 -7.28 -7.60
C PHE A 206 21.87 -8.25 -6.48
N LEU A 207 22.04 -9.55 -6.77
CA LEU A 207 22.39 -10.53 -5.74
C LEU A 207 23.81 -10.34 -5.23
N ASP A 208 24.00 -10.50 -3.92
CA ASP A 208 25.31 -10.61 -3.31
C ASP A 208 25.95 -11.95 -3.69
N VAL A 209 27.17 -11.91 -4.16
CA VAL A 209 27.84 -13.07 -4.78
C VAL A 209 29.25 -13.26 -4.24
N GLU A 210 29.76 -14.47 -4.41
CA GLU A 210 31.18 -14.81 -4.20
C GLU A 210 31.82 -15.27 -5.52
N GLU A 211 33.09 -14.92 -5.71
CA GLU A 211 33.86 -15.44 -6.83
C GLU A 211 34.14 -16.94 -6.63
N VAL A 212 34.00 -17.70 -7.70
CA VAL A 212 34.23 -19.14 -7.67
C VAL A 212 35.42 -19.47 -8.60
N SER A 213 36.43 -20.12 -8.05
CA SER A 213 37.50 -20.69 -8.87
C SER A 213 37.04 -22.01 -9.51
N ASN A 214 37.61 -22.36 -10.64
CA ASN A 214 37.31 -23.65 -11.30
C ASN A 214 37.51 -24.88 -10.39
N ASN A 215 38.36 -24.76 -9.37
CA ASN A 215 38.65 -25.83 -8.41
C ASN A 215 37.62 -25.94 -7.28
N ASP A 216 36.78 -24.91 -7.09
CA ASP A 216 35.80 -24.81 -6.00
C ASP A 216 34.37 -25.05 -6.49
N MET A 217 34.17 -25.35 -7.78
CA MET A 217 32.88 -25.70 -8.34
C MET A 217 32.47 -27.11 -7.98
N ASN A 218 31.35 -27.26 -7.29
CA ASN A 218 30.78 -28.56 -6.96
C ASN A 218 29.59 -28.87 -7.88
N HIS A 219 29.35 -30.18 -8.08
CA HIS A 219 28.18 -30.61 -8.83
C HIS A 219 26.91 -30.18 -8.10
N GLY A 220 26.03 -29.46 -8.81
CA GLY A 220 24.80 -28.92 -8.26
C GLY A 220 24.90 -27.46 -7.79
N ASP A 221 26.07 -26.82 -7.88
CA ASP A 221 26.16 -25.38 -7.64
C ASP A 221 25.35 -24.61 -8.68
N VAL A 222 24.62 -23.61 -8.20
CA VAL A 222 23.95 -22.63 -9.07
C VAL A 222 24.91 -21.47 -9.29
N LEU A 223 25.27 -21.24 -10.55
CA LEU A 223 26.11 -20.13 -10.96
C LEU A 223 25.31 -19.14 -11.78
N ILE A 224 25.62 -17.88 -11.58
CA ILE A 224 25.05 -16.77 -12.38
C ILE A 224 26.18 -16.01 -13.06
N ASN A 225 25.87 -15.35 -14.17
CA ASN A 225 26.83 -14.50 -14.86
C ASN A 225 26.66 -13.07 -14.37
N GLN A 226 27.71 -12.51 -13.74
CA GLN A 226 27.77 -11.09 -13.42
C GLN A 226 29.01 -10.49 -14.09
N ASP A 227 28.80 -9.47 -14.92
CA ASP A 227 29.86 -8.74 -15.62
C ASP A 227 30.83 -9.64 -16.40
N GLY A 228 30.33 -10.74 -16.98
CA GLY A 228 31.11 -11.70 -17.75
C GLY A 228 31.84 -12.76 -16.91
N LYS A 229 31.65 -12.77 -15.59
CA LYS A 229 32.18 -13.80 -14.68
C LYS A 229 31.06 -14.71 -14.18
N LEU A 230 31.35 -16.01 -14.10
CA LEU A 230 30.47 -16.93 -13.37
C LEU A 230 30.74 -16.80 -11.87
N VAL A 231 29.71 -16.51 -11.12
CA VAL A 231 29.78 -16.29 -9.67
C VAL A 231 28.69 -17.11 -8.97
N ARG A 232 28.89 -17.42 -7.71
CA ARG A 232 27.90 -18.10 -6.88
C ARG A 232 27.16 -17.08 -6.05
N PRO A 233 25.80 -17.02 -6.10
CA PRO A 233 25.03 -16.22 -5.16
C PRO A 233 25.24 -16.70 -3.73
N LYS A 234 25.48 -15.77 -2.80
CA LYS A 234 25.65 -16.09 -1.39
C LYS A 234 24.35 -16.60 -0.80
N ARG A 235 24.35 -17.85 -0.36
CA ARG A 235 23.23 -18.51 0.29
C ARG A 235 23.38 -18.44 1.80
N LEU A 236 22.36 -17.96 2.47
CA LEU A 236 22.31 -17.87 3.93
C LEU A 236 21.98 -19.26 4.55
N PRO A 237 22.24 -19.47 5.85
CA PRO A 237 21.84 -20.68 6.56
C PRO A 237 20.32 -20.96 6.51
N SER A 238 19.51 -19.90 6.36
CA SER A 238 18.05 -19.96 6.16
C SER A 238 17.63 -20.44 4.77
N ASN A 239 18.57 -20.76 3.88
CA ASN A 239 18.34 -21.07 2.47
C ASN A 239 17.87 -19.90 1.59
N LEU A 240 17.90 -18.67 2.11
CA LEU A 240 17.63 -17.45 1.37
C LEU A 240 18.91 -16.93 0.70
N TYR A 241 18.73 -16.08 -0.30
CA TYR A 241 19.80 -15.32 -0.93
C TYR A 241 19.71 -13.86 -0.49
N ARG A 242 20.84 -13.17 -0.49
CA ARG A 242 20.94 -11.77 -0.09
C ARG A 242 21.12 -10.88 -1.31
N PHE A 243 20.48 -9.71 -1.29
CA PHE A 243 20.80 -8.65 -2.22
C PHE A 243 21.97 -7.81 -1.74
N LYS A 244 22.65 -7.16 -2.67
CA LYS A 244 23.71 -6.18 -2.38
C LYS A 244 23.09 -4.99 -1.63
N ASP A 245 23.79 -4.50 -0.63
CA ASP A 245 23.37 -3.30 0.11
C ASP A 245 23.26 -2.10 -0.84
N GLY A 246 22.30 -1.20 -0.56
CA GLY A 246 22.08 0.01 -1.35
C GLY A 246 21.38 -0.19 -2.70
N THR A 247 20.91 -1.41 -3.03
CA THR A 247 20.24 -1.70 -4.32
C THR A 247 18.73 -1.53 -4.27
N GLY A 248 18.14 -1.19 -3.13
CA GLY A 248 16.69 -1.15 -2.94
C GLY A 248 15.96 -0.24 -3.91
N GLU A 249 16.41 1.00 -4.10
CA GLU A 249 15.80 1.96 -5.03
C GLU A 249 15.86 1.47 -6.48
N ALA A 250 17.01 0.98 -6.92
CA ALA A 250 17.17 0.45 -8.28
C ALA A 250 16.26 -0.76 -8.54
N ARG A 251 16.08 -1.63 -7.53
CA ARG A 251 15.14 -2.75 -7.61
C ARG A 251 13.68 -2.27 -7.64
N CYS A 252 13.30 -1.29 -6.82
CA CYS A 252 11.96 -0.70 -6.87
C CYS A 252 11.64 -0.09 -8.23
N ILE A 253 12.61 0.60 -8.84
CA ILE A 253 12.45 1.19 -10.17
C ILE A 253 12.22 0.10 -11.21
N LEU A 254 13.04 -0.96 -11.18
CA LEU A 254 12.90 -2.10 -12.11
C LEU A 254 11.57 -2.84 -11.92
N ASP A 255 11.19 -3.15 -10.68
CA ASP A 255 9.90 -3.77 -10.34
C ASP A 255 8.72 -2.95 -10.85
N SER A 256 8.76 -1.63 -10.65
CA SER A 256 7.71 -0.72 -11.08
C SER A 256 7.56 -0.69 -12.61
N ILE A 257 8.67 -0.55 -13.33
CA ILE A 257 8.69 -0.51 -14.79
C ILE A 257 8.16 -1.84 -15.35
N THR A 258 8.68 -2.96 -14.87
CA THR A 258 8.30 -4.30 -15.36
C THR A 258 6.83 -4.61 -15.06
N SER A 259 6.34 -4.24 -13.88
CA SER A 259 4.93 -4.44 -13.51
C SER A 259 3.99 -3.64 -14.41
N LEU A 260 4.28 -2.36 -14.65
CA LEU A 260 3.46 -1.51 -15.55
C LEU A 260 3.50 -1.99 -17.01
N GLN A 261 4.62 -2.52 -17.48
CA GLN A 261 4.75 -3.09 -18.83
C GLN A 261 4.01 -4.43 -18.99
N ASN A 262 3.67 -5.10 -17.89
CA ASN A 262 3.11 -6.44 -17.87
C ASN A 262 1.73 -6.54 -17.19
N GLY A 263 0.94 -5.46 -17.21
CA GLY A 263 -0.47 -5.52 -16.89
C GLY A 263 -0.90 -4.88 -15.58
N ALA A 264 0.01 -4.30 -14.79
CA ALA A 264 -0.36 -3.41 -13.70
C ALA A 264 -0.79 -2.03 -14.24
N ASP A 265 -1.76 -1.40 -13.60
CA ASP A 265 -2.27 -0.06 -13.95
C ASP A 265 -1.60 1.03 -13.13
N LEU A 266 -1.29 0.70 -11.89
CA LEU A 266 -0.70 1.58 -10.88
C LEU A 266 0.43 0.83 -10.17
N ILE A 267 1.37 1.58 -9.63
CA ILE A 267 2.42 1.05 -8.75
C ILE A 267 2.29 1.62 -7.35
N TRP A 268 2.77 0.87 -6.37
CA TRP A 268 2.95 1.30 -5.00
C TRP A 268 4.35 0.91 -4.56
N ILE A 269 5.17 1.90 -4.26
CA ILE A 269 6.48 1.68 -3.66
C ILE A 269 6.31 1.77 -2.14
N GLU A 270 6.50 0.67 -1.43
CA GLU A 270 6.46 0.69 0.02
C GLU A 270 7.72 1.35 0.57
N THR A 271 7.53 2.44 1.31
CA THR A 271 8.62 3.22 1.89
C THR A 271 8.68 3.02 3.40
N GLU A 272 9.85 3.16 3.97
CA GLU A 272 10.06 3.11 5.43
C GLU A 272 9.75 4.45 6.11
N LYS A 273 9.78 5.53 5.34
CA LYS A 273 9.62 6.90 5.81
C LYS A 273 8.87 7.74 4.78
N PRO A 274 8.14 8.78 5.22
CA PRO A 274 7.50 9.73 4.31
C PRO A 274 8.53 10.75 3.78
N HIS A 275 9.38 10.32 2.84
CA HIS A 275 10.46 11.13 2.28
C HIS A 275 10.18 11.50 0.82
N ILE A 276 9.76 12.74 0.58
CA ILE A 276 9.30 13.22 -0.74
C ILE A 276 10.40 13.12 -1.80
N ASP A 277 11.63 13.54 -1.48
CA ASP A 277 12.73 13.55 -2.44
C ASP A 277 13.10 12.15 -2.93
N GLN A 278 13.09 11.16 -2.03
CA GLN A 278 13.35 9.76 -2.39
C GLN A 278 12.28 9.24 -3.36
N ILE A 279 11.00 9.47 -3.02
CA ILE A 279 9.88 9.06 -3.86
C ILE A 279 9.94 9.77 -5.21
N GLY A 280 10.18 11.08 -5.21
CA GLY A 280 10.29 11.90 -6.41
C GLY A 280 11.43 11.46 -7.32
N SER A 281 12.59 11.10 -6.74
CA SER A 281 13.74 10.58 -7.47
C SER A 281 13.41 9.28 -8.21
N MET A 282 12.83 8.30 -7.50
CA MET A 282 12.42 7.03 -8.12
C MET A 282 11.36 7.24 -9.21
N MET A 283 10.37 8.08 -8.96
CA MET A 283 9.32 8.38 -9.96
C MET A 283 9.87 9.05 -11.20
N LYS A 284 10.88 9.92 -11.06
CA LYS A 284 11.55 10.54 -12.20
C LYS A 284 12.23 9.51 -13.10
N GLU A 285 12.90 8.53 -12.52
CA GLU A 285 13.53 7.43 -13.29
C GLU A 285 12.47 6.53 -13.95
N ILE A 286 11.42 6.15 -13.26
CA ILE A 286 10.31 5.36 -13.81
C ILE A 286 9.65 6.08 -14.99
N LYS A 287 9.40 7.38 -14.86
CA LYS A 287 8.75 8.20 -15.92
C LYS A 287 9.62 8.42 -17.15
N LYS A 288 10.93 8.22 -17.08
CA LYS A 288 11.77 8.20 -18.30
C LYS A 288 11.41 7.05 -19.23
N VAL A 289 10.96 5.91 -18.68
CA VAL A 289 10.58 4.72 -19.43
C VAL A 289 9.07 4.68 -19.67
N ILE A 290 8.27 5.06 -18.65
CA ILE A 290 6.80 5.06 -18.69
C ILE A 290 6.31 6.45 -18.31
N PRO A 291 6.17 7.38 -19.27
CA PRO A 291 5.86 8.80 -18.98
C PRO A 291 4.57 9.00 -18.18
N ASN A 292 3.58 8.13 -18.36
CA ASN A 292 2.27 8.20 -17.71
C ASN A 292 2.17 7.31 -16.46
N ALA A 293 3.29 6.84 -15.90
CA ALA A 293 3.29 6.05 -14.68
C ALA A 293 2.56 6.78 -13.55
N LYS A 294 1.69 6.04 -12.85
CA LYS A 294 0.90 6.54 -11.72
C LYS A 294 1.29 5.75 -10.47
N LEU A 295 1.47 6.47 -9.38
CA LEU A 295 1.83 5.90 -8.08
C LEU A 295 0.70 6.07 -7.08
N VAL A 296 0.42 5.00 -6.34
CA VAL A 296 -0.36 4.99 -5.10
C VAL A 296 0.62 5.17 -3.94
N TYR A 297 0.27 5.98 -2.97
CA TYR A 297 1.09 6.18 -1.78
C TYR A 297 0.33 5.85 -0.50
N ASN A 298 0.99 5.10 0.38
CA ASN A 298 0.48 4.78 1.70
C ASN A 298 0.89 5.85 2.73
N ASN A 299 -0.06 6.67 3.14
CA ASN A 299 0.10 7.56 4.30
C ASN A 299 -0.04 6.74 5.58
N SER A 300 0.93 5.87 5.85
CA SER A 300 0.85 4.94 6.96
C SER A 300 0.79 5.66 8.31
N PRO A 301 -0.19 5.35 9.17
CA PRO A 301 -0.19 5.85 10.54
C PRO A 301 0.90 5.20 11.42
N SER A 302 1.59 4.16 10.91
CA SER A 302 2.75 3.56 11.58
C SER A 302 4.01 4.41 11.49
N PHE A 303 4.06 5.37 10.56
CA PHE A 303 5.15 6.33 10.55
C PHE A 303 5.05 7.25 11.76
N ASN A 304 6.14 7.52 12.41
CA ASN A 304 6.21 8.65 13.32
C ASN A 304 6.38 9.94 12.49
N TRP A 305 5.26 10.48 12.00
CA TRP A 305 5.23 11.65 11.11
C TRP A 305 5.96 12.84 11.72
N THR A 306 5.68 13.17 12.98
CA THR A 306 6.33 14.29 13.68
C THR A 306 7.84 14.12 13.73
N LEU A 307 8.33 12.97 14.18
CA LEU A 307 9.77 12.72 14.24
C LEU A 307 10.42 12.78 12.86
N ASN A 308 9.84 12.13 11.87
CA ASN A 308 10.39 12.08 10.52
C ASN A 308 10.51 13.48 9.90
N PHE A 309 9.49 14.33 10.07
CA PHE A 309 9.54 15.67 9.50
C PHE A 309 10.40 16.64 10.32
N ARG A 310 10.43 16.50 11.64
CA ARG A 310 11.40 17.25 12.48
C ARG A 310 12.85 16.88 12.11
N GLN A 311 13.16 15.62 11.85
CA GLN A 311 14.48 15.20 11.35
C GLN A 311 14.79 15.79 9.98
N GLN A 312 13.87 15.74 9.02
CA GLN A 312 14.06 16.32 7.70
C GLN A 312 14.29 17.82 7.74
N VAL A 313 13.56 18.55 8.59
CA VAL A 313 13.78 20.00 8.79
C VAL A 313 15.13 20.26 9.46
N TYR A 314 15.47 19.49 10.49
CA TYR A 314 16.77 19.60 11.17
C TYR A 314 17.94 19.41 10.18
N ASP A 315 17.91 18.32 9.41
CA ASP A 315 18.95 17.96 8.44
C ASP A 315 19.05 19.02 7.32
N ALA A 316 17.93 19.59 6.87
CA ALA A 316 17.91 20.68 5.91
C ALA A 316 18.53 21.96 6.48
N TRP A 317 18.19 22.33 7.71
CA TRP A 317 18.75 23.49 8.39
C TRP A 317 20.25 23.33 8.68
N GLU A 318 20.69 22.12 9.03
CA GLU A 318 22.12 21.82 9.18
C GLU A 318 22.88 22.04 7.87
N GLY A 319 22.32 21.55 6.75
CA GLY A 319 22.87 21.76 5.41
C GLY A 319 22.91 23.23 4.98
N GLU A 320 21.97 24.04 5.46
CA GLU A 320 21.93 25.50 5.26
C GLU A 320 22.86 26.29 6.19
N GLY A 321 23.45 25.64 7.20
CA GLY A 321 24.31 26.27 8.19
C GLY A 321 23.56 27.12 9.22
N LYS A 322 22.29 26.82 9.50
CA LYS A 322 21.51 27.48 10.54
C LYS A 322 22.03 27.10 11.93
N ASP A 323 21.83 27.99 12.90
CA ASP A 323 22.16 27.69 14.31
C ASP A 323 21.19 26.68 14.89
N LEU A 324 21.69 25.50 15.20
CA LEU A 324 20.96 24.37 15.78
C LEU A 324 21.27 24.15 17.28
N SER A 325 21.99 25.06 17.93
CA SER A 325 22.44 24.91 19.33
C SER A 325 21.31 24.69 20.34
N ASN A 326 20.08 25.06 19.97
CA ASN A 326 18.88 24.88 20.81
C ASN A 326 18.18 23.52 20.61
N TYR A 327 18.66 22.68 19.70
CA TYR A 327 18.01 21.42 19.35
C TYR A 327 18.98 20.23 19.51
N ASP A 328 18.50 19.15 20.09
CA ASP A 328 19.20 17.88 20.12
C ASP A 328 18.61 16.95 19.06
N ARG A 329 19.42 16.61 18.05
CA ARG A 329 19.00 15.70 16.97
C ARG A 329 18.59 14.30 17.50
N ALA A 330 19.14 13.88 18.63
CA ALA A 330 18.80 12.58 19.23
C ALA A 330 17.44 12.59 19.96
N ASP A 331 16.94 13.77 20.33
CA ASP A 331 15.72 13.93 21.11
C ASP A 331 14.74 14.95 20.49
N LEU A 332 14.50 14.87 19.19
CA LEU A 332 13.59 15.80 18.47
C LEU A 332 12.11 15.64 18.85
N MET A 333 11.76 14.62 19.65
CA MET A 333 10.40 14.46 20.20
C MET A 333 10.20 15.13 21.56
N ASN A 334 11.20 15.84 22.06
CA ASN A 334 11.11 16.57 23.32
C ASN A 334 9.99 17.63 23.24
N GLU A 335 9.11 17.63 24.24
CA GLU A 335 7.97 18.56 24.34
C GLU A 335 8.41 20.04 24.40
N SER A 336 9.65 20.30 24.85
CA SER A 336 10.19 21.67 24.86
C SER A 336 10.35 22.27 23.45
N TYR A 337 10.35 21.44 22.42
CA TYR A 337 10.42 21.88 21.02
C TYR A 337 9.03 22.13 20.42
N ASP A 338 7.95 21.78 21.11
CA ASP A 338 6.61 22.07 20.63
C ASP A 338 6.41 23.59 20.50
N ASN A 339 5.86 23.99 19.36
CA ASN A 339 5.74 25.39 18.94
C ASN A 339 7.08 26.13 18.67
N SER A 340 8.20 25.43 18.61
CA SER A 340 9.45 25.99 18.06
C SER A 340 9.38 26.16 16.54
N ASP A 341 10.25 26.99 15.97
CA ASP A 341 10.31 27.21 14.53
C ASP A 341 10.53 25.90 13.77
N LEU A 342 11.32 24.96 14.33
CA LEU A 342 11.55 23.62 13.78
C LEU A 342 10.25 22.80 13.72
N SER A 343 9.48 22.79 14.81
CA SER A 343 8.20 22.08 14.89
C SER A 343 7.15 22.67 13.95
N ILE A 344 7.05 24.00 13.91
CA ILE A 344 6.11 24.70 13.03
C ILE A 344 6.41 24.39 11.55
N GLU A 345 7.67 24.41 11.14
CA GLU A 345 8.04 24.04 9.77
C GLU A 345 7.78 22.56 9.47
N ALA A 346 8.04 21.66 10.44
CA ALA A 346 7.74 20.24 10.30
C ALA A 346 6.23 19.98 10.14
N ASP A 347 5.40 20.62 10.98
CA ASP A 347 3.94 20.49 10.92
C ASP A 347 3.38 21.05 9.60
N ASP A 348 3.97 22.13 9.09
CA ASP A 348 3.61 22.70 7.79
C ASP A 348 3.90 21.72 6.62
N LYS A 349 5.07 21.07 6.66
CA LYS A 349 5.42 20.02 5.69
C LYS A 349 4.49 18.79 5.79
N ILE A 350 4.07 18.37 6.99
CA ILE A 350 3.07 17.31 7.16
C ILE A 350 1.74 17.74 6.53
N ARG A 351 1.30 18.95 6.81
CA ARG A 351 0.03 19.50 6.29
C ARG A 351 0.01 19.59 4.76
N THR A 352 1.14 19.90 4.13
CA THR A 352 1.25 20.06 2.67
C THR A 352 1.66 18.76 1.96
N PHE A 353 1.99 17.68 2.68
CA PHE A 353 2.60 16.47 2.14
C PHE A 353 1.90 15.90 0.89
N GLN A 354 0.57 15.81 0.89
CA GLN A 354 -0.16 15.30 -0.27
C GLN A 354 -0.03 16.25 -1.49
N ALA A 355 -0.08 17.56 -1.27
CA ALA A 355 0.10 18.53 -2.34
C ALA A 355 1.53 18.51 -2.87
N ASP A 356 2.51 18.33 -2.00
CA ASP A 356 3.92 18.29 -2.35
C ASP A 356 4.27 17.01 -3.13
N THR A 357 3.80 15.85 -2.68
CA THR A 357 3.97 14.59 -3.43
C THR A 357 3.26 14.61 -4.78
N ALA A 358 2.11 15.28 -4.89
CA ALA A 358 1.45 15.49 -6.18
C ALA A 358 2.30 16.33 -7.13
N ARG A 359 2.94 17.38 -6.61
CA ARG A 359 3.78 18.32 -7.39
C ARG A 359 5.11 17.69 -7.78
N GLU A 360 5.81 17.07 -6.82
CA GLU A 360 7.18 16.59 -7.00
C GLU A 360 7.25 15.21 -7.66
N ALA A 361 6.33 14.32 -7.29
CA ALA A 361 6.30 12.93 -7.77
C ALA A 361 5.11 12.61 -8.68
N GLY A 362 4.11 13.49 -8.76
CA GLY A 362 2.89 13.23 -9.53
C GLY A 362 1.99 12.18 -8.87
N ILE A 363 1.98 12.13 -7.53
CA ILE A 363 1.15 11.21 -6.76
C ILE A 363 -0.18 11.89 -6.45
N PHE A 364 -1.27 11.34 -6.97
CA PHE A 364 -2.63 11.86 -6.74
C PHE A 364 -3.51 10.85 -5.99
N HIS A 365 -3.04 9.62 -5.81
CA HIS A 365 -3.78 8.58 -5.13
C HIS A 365 -3.10 8.25 -3.81
N HIS A 366 -3.70 8.70 -2.72
CA HIS A 366 -3.26 8.46 -1.37
C HIS A 366 -4.24 7.54 -0.65
N LEU A 367 -3.73 6.59 0.11
CA LEU A 367 -4.53 5.76 1.00
C LEU A 367 -3.96 5.80 2.42
N ILE A 368 -4.82 5.49 3.37
CA ILE A 368 -4.47 5.35 4.79
C ILE A 368 -4.94 3.97 5.24
N THR A 369 -4.04 3.13 5.69
CA THR A 369 -4.32 1.72 5.92
C THR A 369 -5.18 1.43 7.15
N LEU A 370 -5.08 2.20 8.22
CA LEU A 370 -5.66 1.88 9.53
C LEU A 370 -6.50 2.99 10.21
N PRO A 371 -7.01 4.01 9.51
CA PRO A 371 -7.60 5.17 10.19
C PRO A 371 -8.84 4.79 11.00
N THR A 372 -9.66 3.88 10.50
CA THR A 372 -10.88 3.45 11.19
C THR A 372 -10.61 2.59 12.42
N TYR A 373 -9.53 1.84 12.42
CA TYR A 373 -9.09 1.05 13.58
C TYR A 373 -8.60 1.97 14.70
N HIS A 374 -7.65 2.85 14.41
CA HIS A 374 -7.11 3.78 15.41
C HIS A 374 -8.17 4.73 15.96
N THR A 375 -9.06 5.26 15.11
CA THR A 375 -10.15 6.13 15.56
C THR A 375 -11.10 5.37 16.48
N ALA A 376 -11.45 4.12 16.17
CA ALA A 376 -12.31 3.31 17.03
C ALA A 376 -11.66 3.04 18.38
N ALA A 377 -10.37 2.68 18.40
CA ALA A 377 -9.63 2.43 19.62
C ALA A 377 -9.55 3.68 20.51
N LEU A 378 -9.18 4.83 19.94
CA LEU A 378 -9.09 6.11 20.64
C LEU A 378 -10.46 6.55 21.19
N SER A 379 -11.51 6.45 20.38
CA SER A 379 -12.85 6.85 20.84
C SER A 379 -13.36 5.93 21.95
N THR A 380 -13.03 4.64 21.90
CA THR A 380 -13.39 3.70 22.97
C THR A 380 -12.63 3.98 24.25
N ASP A 381 -11.32 4.29 24.15
CA ASP A 381 -10.50 4.64 25.32
C ASP A 381 -11.02 5.92 25.99
N ASN A 382 -11.31 6.96 25.21
CA ASN A 382 -11.88 8.20 25.72
C ASN A 382 -13.24 7.96 26.40
N LEU A 383 -14.13 7.20 25.78
CA LEU A 383 -15.41 6.84 26.37
C LEU A 383 -15.24 6.10 27.71
N ALA A 384 -14.33 5.14 27.76
CA ALA A 384 -14.07 4.38 28.98
C ALA A 384 -13.51 5.25 30.11
N LYS A 385 -12.58 6.16 29.81
CA LYS A 385 -12.04 7.12 30.79
C LYS A 385 -13.12 8.04 31.35
N GLU A 386 -13.96 8.61 30.48
CA GLU A 386 -15.02 9.54 30.90
C GLU A 386 -16.17 8.83 31.63
N TYR A 387 -16.47 7.57 31.23
CA TYR A 387 -17.50 6.78 31.90
C TYR A 387 -17.14 6.44 33.35
N PHE A 388 -15.84 6.18 33.62
CA PHE A 388 -15.33 5.94 34.97
C PHE A 388 -14.98 7.22 35.74
N GLY A 389 -14.96 8.36 35.08
CA GLY A 389 -14.76 9.65 35.68
C GLY A 389 -16.04 10.19 36.34
N ASP A 390 -15.94 11.39 36.90
CA ASP A 390 -17.06 12.06 37.62
C ASP A 390 -18.24 12.50 36.72
N GLN A 391 -18.09 12.40 35.41
CA GLN A 391 -19.10 12.92 34.47
C GLN A 391 -20.12 11.89 34.01
N GLY A 392 -19.85 10.60 34.12
CA GLY A 392 -20.71 9.54 33.61
C GLY A 392 -20.85 9.58 32.08
N MET A 393 -21.91 8.97 31.55
CA MET A 393 -22.25 9.05 30.12
C MET A 393 -23.12 10.28 29.84
#